data_d55c9d657af216d7b867ea4368fb0101
#
_entry.id   d55c9d657af216d7b867ea4368fb0101
#
_cell.length_a   1.000
_cell.length_b   1.000
_cell.length_c   1.000
_cell.angle_alpha   90.00
_cell.angle_beta   90.00
_cell.angle_gamma   90.00
#
_symmetry.space_group_name_H-M   'P 1'
#
loop_
_entity.id
_entity.type
_entity.pdbx_description
1 polymer ?
#
loop_
_entity_poly.entity_id
_entity_poly.type
_entity_poly.pdbx_seq_one_letter_code
_entity_poly.pdbx_strand_id
1 'polypeptide(L)'
;MPDDARREAGFRDRTRVVDARTALLERVAAEDRTDFLPVFRTDGRTLADPVDAARDVPGYDRAAVDGWAVHAEDIFDASSRAPEPLDVLVDGTPEGADQVPPGATTRVHTGSPLPDGADAVVMIEHADRVGDRVEVTTALAPGENVGIRGEDVEAGQRLFDAGHRLRPSDLGLLASAGRRTVRVRERPTVGIVPTGEELVGADPDLGEVIETNGLTVATLVTRWGGVPARREPVPDQHSALRAALQRDLHRDLIVTTGGSSVGERDLVPEVIADLGEVLVHGVALRPGHPVALGVIEETPVLALPGSPVACVVNAVQFLRPVLKRVGGLPCPDLPCVPATLDRKAPSEPGVRTFVRVRLKGEGDGRRAIPVRSGGASVL
;
A
#
# COMPACT_ATOMS: atom_id res chain seq x y z
N MET A 1 28.11 -34.27 -21.50
CA MET A 1 29.35 -34.02 -20.75
C MET A 1 29.71 -32.55 -20.60
N PRO A 2 28.78 -31.57 -20.47
CA PRO A 2 29.13 -30.22 -19.95
C PRO A 2 28.62 -29.93 -18.52
N ASP A 3 27.83 -30.82 -17.92
CA ASP A 3 27.12 -30.51 -16.67
C ASP A 3 27.90 -30.84 -15.38
N ASP A 4 28.80 -31.83 -15.43
CA ASP A 4 29.59 -32.22 -14.25
C ASP A 4 30.65 -31.17 -13.84
N ALA A 5 31.21 -30.45 -14.81
CA ALA A 5 32.19 -29.40 -14.54
C ALA A 5 31.60 -28.16 -13.84
N ARG A 6 30.25 -27.92 -13.96
CA ARG A 6 29.56 -26.85 -13.26
C ARG A 6 29.26 -27.20 -11.80
N ARG A 7 29.09 -28.48 -11.49
CA ARG A 7 28.84 -29.00 -10.14
C ARG A 7 30.05 -28.93 -9.24
N GLU A 8 31.26 -29.19 -9.76
CA GLU A 8 32.51 -29.12 -9.00
C GLU A 8 33.04 -27.69 -8.77
N ALA A 9 32.62 -26.73 -9.57
CA ALA A 9 33.14 -25.36 -9.53
C ALA A 9 32.40 -24.41 -8.55
N GLY A 10 31.29 -24.83 -7.94
CA GLY A 10 30.45 -23.98 -7.08
C GLY A 10 30.20 -22.64 -7.74
N PHE A 11 29.00 -22.25 -8.09
CA PHE A 11 28.58 -20.93 -8.66
C PHE A 11 29.70 -19.94 -9.04
N ARG A 12 30.67 -20.35 -9.87
CA ARG A 12 31.78 -19.47 -10.33
C ARG A 12 31.28 -18.34 -11.23
N ASP A 13 30.17 -18.59 -11.97
CA ASP A 13 29.49 -17.62 -12.82
C ASP A 13 28.17 -17.17 -12.18
N ARG A 14 28.25 -16.33 -11.14
CA ARG A 14 27.05 -15.76 -10.49
C ARG A 14 26.52 -14.58 -11.28
N THR A 15 25.24 -14.63 -11.61
CA THR A 15 24.53 -13.51 -12.28
C THR A 15 24.40 -12.32 -11.32
N ARG A 16 24.65 -11.11 -11.80
CA ARG A 16 24.44 -9.90 -10.98
C ARG A 16 22.95 -9.76 -10.61
N VAL A 17 22.67 -9.28 -9.39
CA VAL A 17 21.29 -9.11 -8.89
C VAL A 17 20.40 -8.31 -9.84
N VAL A 18 20.94 -7.25 -10.46
CA VAL A 18 20.19 -6.42 -11.41
C VAL A 18 19.84 -7.19 -12.65
N ASP A 19 20.81 -7.91 -13.23
CA ASP A 19 20.64 -8.67 -14.48
C ASP A 19 19.67 -9.83 -14.27
N ALA A 20 19.79 -10.55 -13.14
CA ALA A 20 18.87 -11.63 -12.75
C ALA A 20 17.43 -11.11 -12.58
N ARG A 21 17.24 -9.96 -11.96
CA ARG A 21 15.92 -9.34 -11.81
C ARG A 21 15.36 -8.89 -13.15
N THR A 22 16.16 -8.29 -14.00
CA THR A 22 15.75 -7.86 -15.34
C THR A 22 15.33 -9.06 -16.18
N ALA A 23 16.13 -10.12 -16.25
CA ALA A 23 15.82 -11.34 -16.99
C ALA A 23 14.47 -11.95 -16.58
N LEU A 24 14.17 -11.95 -15.27
CA LEU A 24 12.88 -12.45 -14.79
C LEU A 24 11.72 -11.49 -15.13
N LEU A 25 11.90 -10.18 -14.93
CA LEU A 25 10.84 -9.21 -15.20
C LEU A 25 10.48 -9.07 -16.69
N GLU A 26 11.41 -9.32 -17.60
CA GLU A 26 11.17 -9.34 -19.05
C GLU A 26 10.30 -10.52 -19.49
N ARG A 27 10.28 -11.61 -18.71
CA ARG A 27 9.47 -12.82 -18.99
C ARG A 27 8.10 -12.77 -18.31
N VAL A 28 7.80 -11.75 -17.51
CA VAL A 28 6.58 -11.64 -16.71
C VAL A 28 5.70 -10.51 -17.25
N ALA A 29 4.52 -10.88 -17.75
CA ALA A 29 3.48 -9.93 -18.12
C ALA A 29 2.74 -9.43 -16.87
N ALA A 30 2.18 -8.22 -16.98
CA ALA A 30 1.22 -7.75 -16.00
C ALA A 30 -0.16 -8.33 -16.32
N GLU A 31 -0.85 -8.88 -15.32
CA GLU A 31 -2.23 -9.29 -15.44
C GLU A 31 -3.15 -8.06 -15.49
N ASP A 32 -4.14 -8.09 -16.39
CA ASP A 32 -5.09 -6.98 -16.55
C ASP A 32 -6.45 -7.28 -15.89
N ARG A 33 -6.48 -8.23 -14.96
CA ARG A 33 -7.68 -8.61 -14.22
C ARG A 33 -8.07 -7.55 -13.21
N THR A 34 -9.35 -7.29 -13.11
CA THR A 34 -9.89 -6.23 -12.26
C THR A 34 -11.16 -6.67 -11.53
N ASP A 35 -11.33 -6.15 -10.31
CA ASP A 35 -12.54 -6.28 -9.49
C ASP A 35 -13.30 -4.95 -9.46
N PHE A 36 -14.63 -5.02 -9.36
CA PHE A 36 -15.47 -3.86 -9.06
C PHE A 36 -15.94 -3.95 -7.61
N LEU A 37 -15.35 -3.13 -6.74
CA LEU A 37 -15.56 -3.25 -5.30
C LEU A 37 -16.22 -2.00 -4.69
N PRO A 38 -17.04 -2.17 -3.63
CA PRO A 38 -17.46 -1.06 -2.78
C PRO A 38 -16.26 -0.35 -2.16
N VAL A 39 -16.29 0.99 -2.12
CA VAL A 39 -15.18 1.82 -1.63
C VAL A 39 -14.66 1.37 -0.27
N PHE A 40 -15.54 1.02 0.68
CA PHE A 40 -15.14 0.58 2.02
C PHE A 40 -14.35 -0.76 2.06
N ARG A 41 -14.26 -1.49 0.93
CA ARG A 41 -13.46 -2.73 0.78
C ARG A 41 -12.15 -2.52 0.02
N THR A 42 -11.79 -1.28 -0.29
CA THR A 42 -10.69 -0.99 -1.21
C THR A 42 -9.42 -0.46 -0.53
N ASP A 43 -9.35 -0.47 0.79
CA ASP A 43 -8.10 -0.12 1.49
C ASP A 43 -6.92 -0.98 1.02
N GLY A 44 -5.83 -0.29 0.66
CA GLY A 44 -4.62 -0.92 0.12
C GLY A 44 -4.76 -1.53 -1.28
N ARG A 45 -5.94 -1.43 -1.95
CA ARG A 45 -6.14 -1.84 -3.34
C ARG A 45 -5.57 -0.78 -4.29
N THR A 46 -5.27 -1.17 -5.50
CA THR A 46 -4.76 -0.29 -6.56
C THR A 46 -5.86 -0.03 -7.58
N LEU A 47 -6.13 1.22 -7.92
CA LEU A 47 -7.11 1.59 -8.93
C LEU A 47 -6.71 1.05 -10.31
N ALA A 48 -7.65 0.46 -11.00
CA ALA A 48 -7.49 0.03 -12.39
C ALA A 48 -7.69 1.20 -13.35
N ASP A 49 -8.65 2.07 -13.06
CA ASP A 49 -9.02 3.23 -13.86
C ASP A 49 -8.86 4.52 -13.06
N PRO A 50 -8.70 5.66 -13.71
CA PRO A 50 -8.78 6.94 -13.04
C PRO A 50 -10.19 7.19 -12.49
N VAL A 51 -10.28 7.96 -11.40
CA VAL A 51 -11.54 8.25 -10.72
C VAL A 51 -11.73 9.74 -10.59
N ASP A 52 -12.86 10.23 -11.11
CA ASP A 52 -13.29 11.62 -10.99
C ASP A 52 -14.39 11.75 -9.93
N ALA A 53 -14.58 12.94 -9.36
CA ALA A 53 -15.66 13.23 -8.44
C ALA A 53 -17.03 13.11 -9.13
N ALA A 54 -18.01 12.49 -8.45
CA ALA A 54 -19.35 12.38 -8.98
C ALA A 54 -20.26 13.56 -8.56
N ARG A 55 -19.82 14.33 -7.56
CA ARG A 55 -20.53 15.52 -7.03
C ARG A 55 -19.54 16.49 -6.39
N ASP A 56 -20.02 17.72 -6.18
CA ASP A 56 -19.28 18.73 -5.42
C ASP A 56 -19.10 18.34 -3.95
N VAL A 57 -18.01 18.82 -3.33
CA VAL A 57 -17.75 18.71 -1.89
C VAL A 57 -17.31 20.10 -1.38
N PRO A 58 -18.05 20.72 -0.46
CA PRO A 58 -19.39 20.33 -0.02
C PRO A 58 -20.42 20.40 -1.13
N GLY A 59 -21.54 19.69 -0.98
CA GLY A 59 -22.59 19.60 -2.00
C GLY A 59 -23.54 20.80 -2.05
N TYR A 60 -23.42 21.73 -1.10
CA TYR A 60 -24.23 22.95 -0.96
C TYR A 60 -23.44 24.01 -0.17
N ASP A 61 -23.87 25.26 -0.27
CA ASP A 61 -23.35 26.36 0.58
C ASP A 61 -23.79 26.11 2.02
N ARG A 62 -22.85 26.20 2.96
CA ARG A 62 -23.05 25.83 4.37
C ARG A 62 -22.49 26.83 5.32
N ALA A 63 -23.09 26.94 6.51
CA ALA A 63 -22.48 27.68 7.61
C ALA A 63 -21.15 27.05 8.04
N ALA A 64 -20.06 27.82 8.05
CA ALA A 64 -18.75 27.38 8.53
C ALA A 64 -18.62 27.45 10.06
N VAL A 65 -19.53 28.19 10.71
CA VAL A 65 -19.54 28.43 12.15
C VAL A 65 -20.98 28.38 12.69
N ASP A 66 -21.12 28.22 14.00
CA ASP A 66 -22.40 28.41 14.67
C ASP A 66 -22.71 29.91 14.77
N GLY A 67 -23.90 30.30 14.32
CA GLY A 67 -24.21 31.72 14.27
C GLY A 67 -25.58 32.05 13.70
N TRP A 68 -25.65 33.20 13.06
CA TRP A 68 -26.82 33.80 12.48
C TRP A 68 -26.61 34.04 10.99
N ALA A 69 -27.41 33.45 10.15
CA ALA A 69 -27.36 33.64 8.70
C ALA A 69 -27.99 35.02 8.37
N VAL A 70 -27.29 35.83 7.59
CA VAL A 70 -27.65 37.23 7.31
C VAL A 70 -27.37 37.58 5.84
N HIS A 71 -27.99 38.67 5.39
CA HIS A 71 -27.46 39.45 4.26
C HIS A 71 -26.35 40.34 4.75
N ALA A 72 -25.16 40.27 4.19
CA ALA A 72 -24.03 41.10 4.59
C ALA A 72 -24.31 42.59 4.43
N GLU A 73 -25.13 42.98 3.45
CA GLU A 73 -25.54 44.40 3.28
C GLU A 73 -26.33 44.97 4.48
N ASP A 74 -27.12 44.13 5.15
CA ASP A 74 -27.92 44.58 6.32
C ASP A 74 -27.07 44.91 7.55
N ILE A 75 -25.84 44.45 7.60
CA ILE A 75 -24.92 44.61 8.72
C ILE A 75 -23.62 45.34 8.32
N PHE A 76 -23.61 46.02 7.16
CA PHE A 76 -22.42 46.70 6.64
C PHE A 76 -21.85 47.76 7.58
N ASP A 77 -22.71 48.47 8.30
CA ASP A 77 -22.34 49.53 9.27
C ASP A 77 -22.26 49.01 10.71
N ALA A 78 -22.49 47.72 10.94
CA ALA A 78 -22.52 47.12 12.27
C ALA A 78 -21.17 47.25 13.00
N SER A 79 -21.23 47.66 14.25
CA SER A 79 -20.08 47.74 15.13
C SER A 79 -20.50 47.59 16.60
N SER A 80 -19.53 47.37 17.51
CA SER A 80 -19.80 47.31 18.96
C SER A 80 -20.39 48.58 19.55
N ARG A 81 -20.26 49.73 18.83
CA ARG A 81 -20.82 51.03 19.27
C ARG A 81 -22.14 51.36 18.61
N ALA A 82 -22.44 50.74 17.50
CA ALA A 82 -23.65 50.89 16.72
C ALA A 82 -24.07 49.49 16.22
N PRO A 83 -24.68 48.65 17.07
CA PRO A 83 -25.18 47.34 16.64
C PRO A 83 -26.34 47.49 15.64
N GLU A 84 -26.38 46.62 14.62
CA GLU A 84 -27.47 46.55 13.67
C GLU A 84 -28.52 45.52 14.12
N PRO A 85 -29.79 45.90 14.31
CA PRO A 85 -30.85 44.96 14.71
C PRO A 85 -31.46 44.24 13.53
N LEU A 86 -31.51 42.90 13.57
CA LEU A 86 -32.19 42.07 12.62
C LEU A 86 -33.36 41.34 13.27
N ASP A 87 -34.45 41.20 12.56
CA ASP A 87 -35.65 40.46 13.04
C ASP A 87 -35.39 38.94 12.96
N VAL A 88 -35.57 38.23 14.08
CA VAL A 88 -35.35 36.76 14.13
C VAL A 88 -36.55 36.07 13.51
N LEU A 89 -36.27 35.31 12.47
CA LEU A 89 -37.25 34.38 11.89
C LEU A 89 -37.48 33.23 12.88
N VAL A 90 -38.75 32.99 13.23
CA VAL A 90 -39.12 32.09 14.33
C VAL A 90 -38.58 30.70 14.08
N ASP A 91 -37.87 30.15 15.05
CA ASP A 91 -37.40 28.78 15.11
C ASP A 91 -38.61 27.81 15.02
N GLY A 92 -38.91 27.34 13.84
CA GLY A 92 -40.06 26.43 13.62
C GLY A 92 -39.68 25.01 13.17
N THR A 93 -38.49 24.85 12.62
CA THR A 93 -37.98 23.54 12.21
C THR A 93 -36.51 23.39 12.61
N PRO A 94 -36.01 22.17 12.80
CA PRO A 94 -34.59 21.90 13.01
C PRO A 94 -33.70 22.39 11.87
N GLU A 95 -34.29 22.76 10.75
CA GLU A 95 -33.64 23.14 9.49
C GLU A 95 -33.57 24.67 9.29
N GLY A 96 -34.10 25.49 10.23
CA GLY A 96 -34.13 26.94 10.10
C GLY A 96 -35.17 27.42 9.08
N ALA A 97 -35.22 28.72 8.79
CA ALA A 97 -36.02 29.22 7.71
C ALA A 97 -35.39 28.92 6.36
N ASP A 98 -36.17 28.44 5.38
CA ASP A 98 -35.70 28.15 4.02
C ASP A 98 -35.21 29.41 3.28
N GLN A 99 -35.66 30.59 3.73
CA GLN A 99 -35.33 31.88 3.13
C GLN A 99 -35.17 32.97 4.20
N VAL A 100 -34.13 33.77 4.05
CA VAL A 100 -33.85 34.94 4.90
C VAL A 100 -34.07 36.21 4.04
N PRO A 101 -35.13 36.98 4.30
CA PRO A 101 -35.33 38.25 3.61
C PRO A 101 -34.43 39.33 4.18
N PRO A 102 -34.21 40.46 3.45
CA PRO A 102 -33.48 41.61 3.98
C PRO A 102 -34.01 42.10 5.33
N GLY A 103 -33.14 42.45 6.26
CA GLY A 103 -33.48 42.92 7.62
C GLY A 103 -33.84 41.80 8.60
N ALA A 104 -33.74 40.52 8.17
CA ALA A 104 -34.01 39.37 9.03
C ALA A 104 -32.81 38.44 9.17
N THR A 105 -32.90 37.52 10.12
CA THR A 105 -31.87 36.53 10.38
C THR A 105 -32.49 35.23 10.91
N THR A 106 -31.79 34.12 10.71
CA THR A 106 -32.12 32.83 11.32
C THR A 106 -30.90 32.16 11.92
N ARG A 107 -31.13 31.36 12.95
CA ARG A 107 -30.07 30.59 13.61
C ARG A 107 -29.59 29.48 12.70
N VAL A 108 -28.26 29.34 12.55
CA VAL A 108 -27.61 28.26 11.84
C VAL A 108 -26.55 27.57 12.68
N HIS A 109 -26.32 26.31 12.41
CA HIS A 109 -25.27 25.53 13.05
C HIS A 109 -24.19 25.17 12.01
N THR A 110 -22.97 25.02 12.48
CA THR A 110 -21.84 24.59 11.64
C THR A 110 -22.21 23.38 10.78
N GLY A 111 -22.04 23.49 9.47
CA GLY A 111 -22.34 22.44 8.50
C GLY A 111 -23.79 22.42 7.99
N SER A 112 -24.72 23.17 8.58
CA SER A 112 -26.09 23.26 8.04
C SER A 112 -26.14 24.03 6.72
N PRO A 113 -27.08 23.73 5.83
CA PRO A 113 -27.28 24.51 4.60
C PRO A 113 -27.47 26.00 4.93
N LEU A 114 -26.85 26.86 4.11
CA LEU A 114 -27.10 28.28 4.18
C LEU A 114 -28.51 28.56 3.58
N PRO A 115 -29.43 29.25 4.31
CA PRO A 115 -30.74 29.59 3.78
C PRO A 115 -30.65 30.49 2.55
N ASP A 116 -31.60 30.34 1.62
CA ASP A 116 -31.69 31.23 0.47
C ASP A 116 -31.79 32.69 0.90
N GLY A 117 -31.04 33.55 0.21
CA GLY A 117 -30.99 34.98 0.49
C GLY A 117 -29.91 35.37 1.50
N ALA A 118 -29.46 34.50 2.40
CA ALA A 118 -28.28 34.76 3.22
C ALA A 118 -26.99 34.55 2.43
N ASP A 119 -26.00 35.41 2.67
CA ASP A 119 -24.69 35.36 2.04
C ASP A 119 -23.51 35.44 3.03
N ALA A 120 -23.80 35.58 4.33
CA ALA A 120 -22.80 35.55 5.39
C ALA A 120 -23.36 34.93 6.68
N VAL A 121 -22.47 34.50 7.60
CA VAL A 121 -22.86 33.98 8.92
C VAL A 121 -22.14 34.77 10.01
N VAL A 122 -22.90 35.46 10.83
CA VAL A 122 -22.38 36.16 12.03
C VAL A 122 -22.16 35.11 13.13
N MET A 123 -20.96 35.03 13.66
CA MET A 123 -20.65 34.17 14.83
C MET A 123 -21.49 34.56 16.04
N ILE A 124 -21.87 33.59 16.85
CA ILE A 124 -22.71 33.82 18.03
C ILE A 124 -22.09 34.83 19.01
N GLU A 125 -20.78 34.89 19.05
CA GLU A 125 -20.00 35.80 19.91
C GLU A 125 -20.12 37.29 19.50
N HIS A 126 -20.61 37.53 18.28
CA HIS A 126 -20.79 38.89 17.73
C HIS A 126 -22.25 39.26 17.54
N ALA A 127 -23.17 38.55 18.21
CA ALA A 127 -24.60 38.76 18.06
C ALA A 127 -25.33 38.50 19.38
N ASP A 128 -26.01 39.51 19.89
CA ASP A 128 -26.78 39.46 21.12
C ASP A 128 -28.28 39.39 20.81
N ARG A 129 -28.97 38.36 21.32
CA ARG A 129 -30.42 38.23 21.15
C ARG A 129 -31.18 39.08 22.15
N VAL A 130 -31.98 40.02 21.66
CA VAL A 130 -32.82 40.90 22.47
C VAL A 130 -34.29 40.73 22.04
N GLY A 131 -35.01 39.86 22.74
CA GLY A 131 -36.41 39.54 22.39
C GLY A 131 -36.55 38.84 21.06
N ASP A 132 -37.29 39.48 20.14
CA ASP A 132 -37.49 38.95 18.77
C ASP A 132 -36.44 39.45 17.77
N ARG A 133 -35.38 40.08 18.24
CA ARG A 133 -34.29 40.61 17.42
C ARG A 133 -32.91 40.07 17.84
N VAL A 134 -32.00 40.18 16.90
CA VAL A 134 -30.57 39.98 17.16
C VAL A 134 -29.85 41.27 16.84
N GLU A 135 -29.09 41.78 17.80
CA GLU A 135 -28.20 42.94 17.65
C GLU A 135 -26.82 42.44 17.21
N VAL A 136 -26.45 42.72 15.96
CA VAL A 136 -25.16 42.34 15.38
C VAL A 136 -24.13 43.41 15.62
N THR A 137 -22.97 43.03 16.16
CA THR A 137 -21.92 43.98 16.60
C THR A 137 -20.70 43.99 15.67
N THR A 138 -20.74 43.32 14.53
CA THR A 138 -19.65 43.27 13.56
C THR A 138 -20.16 43.25 12.12
N ALA A 139 -19.50 43.99 11.24
CA ALA A 139 -19.74 43.93 9.81
C ALA A 139 -19.03 42.71 9.22
N LEU A 140 -19.64 42.06 8.22
CA LEU A 140 -19.06 40.96 7.45
C LEU A 140 -19.14 41.29 5.96
N ALA A 141 -18.18 40.71 5.21
CA ALA A 141 -18.26 40.70 3.77
C ALA A 141 -19.14 39.52 3.26
N PRO A 142 -19.77 39.63 2.07
CA PRO A 142 -20.43 38.50 1.44
C PRO A 142 -19.47 37.30 1.32
N GLY A 143 -19.96 36.11 1.65
CA GLY A 143 -19.19 34.85 1.68
C GLY A 143 -18.43 34.61 2.99
N GLU A 144 -18.44 35.57 3.94
CA GLU A 144 -17.70 35.40 5.19
C GLU A 144 -18.38 34.36 6.11
N ASN A 145 -17.59 33.40 6.62
CA ASN A 145 -18.03 32.25 7.40
C ASN A 145 -19.01 31.32 6.66
N VAL A 146 -18.94 31.31 5.34
CA VAL A 146 -19.70 30.41 4.46
C VAL A 146 -18.72 29.46 3.74
N GLY A 147 -18.93 28.16 3.88
CA GLY A 147 -18.29 27.17 3.03
C GLY A 147 -19.05 27.01 1.72
N ILE A 148 -18.41 27.39 0.62
CA ILE A 148 -19.04 27.44 -0.69
C ILE A 148 -19.13 26.03 -1.30
N ARG A 149 -20.23 25.71 -1.97
CA ARG A 149 -20.40 24.49 -2.73
C ARG A 149 -19.22 24.25 -3.67
N GLY A 150 -18.60 23.07 -3.59
CA GLY A 150 -17.48 22.68 -4.46
C GLY A 150 -16.14 23.27 -4.08
N GLU A 151 -16.00 24.01 -2.97
CA GLU A 151 -14.74 24.64 -2.56
C GLU A 151 -13.58 23.65 -2.37
N ASP A 152 -13.87 22.44 -1.88
CA ASP A 152 -12.88 21.39 -1.68
C ASP A 152 -12.68 20.53 -2.95
N VAL A 153 -13.80 20.15 -3.61
CA VAL A 153 -13.81 19.30 -4.80
C VAL A 153 -15.01 19.64 -5.69
N GLU A 154 -14.76 19.92 -6.95
CA GLU A 154 -15.80 20.13 -7.95
C GLU A 154 -16.22 18.80 -8.62
N ALA A 155 -17.49 18.70 -9.00
CA ALA A 155 -18.01 17.57 -9.78
C ALA A 155 -17.23 17.44 -11.11
N GLY A 156 -16.76 16.23 -11.42
CA GLY A 156 -15.91 15.97 -12.60
C GLY A 156 -14.41 16.17 -12.39
N GLN A 157 -14.00 16.76 -11.27
CA GLN A 157 -12.58 16.89 -10.93
C GLN A 157 -11.91 15.52 -10.78
N ARG A 158 -10.71 15.34 -11.35
CA ARG A 158 -9.90 14.15 -11.17
C ARG A 158 -9.43 14.03 -9.72
N LEU A 159 -9.83 12.94 -9.04
CA LEU A 159 -9.42 12.62 -7.67
C LEU A 159 -8.14 11.79 -7.65
N PHE A 160 -8.12 10.72 -8.45
CA PHE A 160 -7.00 9.78 -8.51
C PHE A 160 -6.79 9.25 -9.92
N ASP A 161 -5.54 9.00 -10.28
CA ASP A 161 -5.18 8.32 -11.51
C ASP A 161 -5.19 6.79 -11.36
N ALA A 162 -5.24 6.08 -12.50
CA ALA A 162 -5.00 4.65 -12.54
C ALA A 162 -3.64 4.30 -11.95
N GLY A 163 -3.56 3.19 -11.21
CA GLY A 163 -2.35 2.79 -10.50
C GLY A 163 -2.20 3.40 -9.10
N HIS A 164 -3.06 4.36 -8.70
CA HIS A 164 -3.05 4.88 -7.32
C HIS A 164 -3.42 3.78 -6.31
N ARG A 165 -2.59 3.63 -5.26
CA ARG A 165 -2.88 2.72 -4.16
C ARG A 165 -3.70 3.44 -3.10
N LEU A 166 -4.95 3.03 -2.94
CA LEU A 166 -5.91 3.63 -2.01
C LEU A 166 -5.48 3.48 -0.55
N ARG A 167 -5.60 4.58 0.20
CA ARG A 167 -5.34 4.71 1.64
C ARG A 167 -6.67 5.01 2.34
N PRO A 168 -6.77 4.81 3.66
CA PRO A 168 -8.01 5.11 4.40
C PRO A 168 -8.59 6.52 4.15
N SER A 169 -7.74 7.56 4.06
CA SER A 169 -8.17 8.93 3.73
C SER A 169 -8.78 9.04 2.34
N ASP A 170 -8.25 8.29 1.37
CA ASP A 170 -8.72 8.30 -0.01
C ASP A 170 -10.14 7.71 -0.12
N LEU A 171 -10.46 6.72 0.74
CA LEU A 171 -11.80 6.13 0.82
C LEU A 171 -12.82 7.17 1.32
N GLY A 172 -12.45 7.97 2.31
CA GLY A 172 -13.26 9.07 2.82
C GLY A 172 -13.56 10.10 1.72
N LEU A 173 -12.53 10.52 0.99
CA LEU A 173 -12.67 11.46 -0.13
C LEU A 173 -13.57 10.90 -1.24
N LEU A 174 -13.35 9.64 -1.67
CA LEU A 174 -14.18 8.98 -2.68
C LEU A 174 -15.65 8.93 -2.25
N ALA A 175 -15.92 8.57 -1.01
CA ALA A 175 -17.28 8.51 -0.47
C ALA A 175 -17.93 9.91 -0.43
N SER A 176 -17.23 10.94 0.03
CA SER A 176 -17.68 12.34 0.06
C SER A 176 -17.96 12.86 -1.35
N ALA A 177 -17.10 12.53 -2.32
CA ALA A 177 -17.27 12.88 -3.72
C ALA A 177 -18.30 12.02 -4.47
N GLY A 178 -19.08 11.19 -3.75
CA GLY A 178 -20.22 10.42 -4.30
C GLY A 178 -19.88 9.10 -4.97
N ARG A 179 -18.65 8.62 -4.84
CA ARG A 179 -18.23 7.32 -5.39
C ARG A 179 -18.52 6.20 -4.40
N ARG A 180 -19.41 5.28 -4.77
CA ARG A 180 -19.79 4.12 -3.95
C ARG A 180 -18.95 2.88 -4.26
N THR A 181 -18.52 2.75 -5.50
CA THR A 181 -17.76 1.62 -6.04
C THR A 181 -16.64 2.14 -6.93
N VAL A 182 -15.55 1.41 -6.99
CA VAL A 182 -14.42 1.70 -7.88
C VAL A 182 -13.87 0.40 -8.47
N ARG A 183 -13.24 0.51 -9.62
CA ARG A 183 -12.56 -0.59 -10.29
C ARG A 183 -11.11 -0.65 -9.83
N VAL A 184 -10.70 -1.81 -9.32
CA VAL A 184 -9.37 -2.03 -8.74
C VAL A 184 -8.69 -3.23 -9.40
N ARG A 185 -7.36 -3.24 -9.43
CA ARG A 185 -6.58 -4.39 -9.87
C ARG A 185 -6.87 -5.59 -8.99
N GLU A 186 -6.98 -6.81 -9.56
CA GLU A 186 -7.03 -8.03 -8.77
C GLU A 186 -5.71 -8.22 -8.00
N ARG A 187 -5.79 -8.95 -6.90
CA ARG A 187 -4.61 -9.32 -6.13
C ARG A 187 -3.98 -10.56 -6.74
N PRO A 188 -2.68 -10.53 -7.11
CA PRO A 188 -2.02 -11.70 -7.65
C PRO A 188 -1.97 -12.82 -6.61
N THR A 189 -2.24 -14.04 -7.06
CA THR A 189 -2.21 -15.27 -6.26
C THR A 189 -0.83 -15.89 -6.29
N VAL A 190 -0.32 -16.32 -5.13
CA VAL A 190 1.03 -16.89 -5.00
C VAL A 190 0.98 -18.24 -4.32
N GLY A 191 1.38 -19.28 -5.06
CA GLY A 191 1.64 -20.61 -4.49
C GLY A 191 2.95 -20.59 -3.70
N ILE A 192 2.94 -21.06 -2.46
CA ILE A 192 4.13 -21.15 -1.62
C ILE A 192 4.33 -22.61 -1.24
N VAL A 193 5.42 -23.18 -1.72
CA VAL A 193 5.79 -24.60 -1.60
C VAL A 193 7.06 -24.72 -0.76
N PRO A 194 6.95 -24.89 0.57
CA PRO A 194 8.10 -25.23 1.39
C PRO A 194 8.61 -26.63 1.00
N THR A 195 9.93 -26.83 0.91
CA THR A 195 10.53 -28.12 0.60
C THR A 195 11.70 -28.43 1.53
N GLY A 196 11.76 -29.66 2.01
CA GLY A 196 12.75 -30.19 2.95
C GLY A 196 12.17 -31.34 3.75
N GLU A 197 12.89 -32.47 3.81
CA GLU A 197 12.46 -33.64 4.61
C GLU A 197 12.54 -33.37 6.13
N GLU A 198 13.36 -32.35 6.53
CA GLU A 198 13.53 -31.92 7.90
C GLU A 198 12.40 -30.97 8.40
N LEU A 199 11.53 -30.52 7.50
CA LEU A 199 10.53 -29.49 7.85
C LEU A 199 9.29 -30.08 8.49
N VAL A 200 8.94 -29.56 9.66
CA VAL A 200 7.72 -29.90 10.42
C VAL A 200 6.90 -28.65 10.76
N GLY A 201 5.61 -28.85 11.06
CA GLY A 201 4.70 -27.77 11.39
C GLY A 201 4.86 -27.25 12.81
N ALA A 202 5.13 -28.15 13.79
CA ALA A 202 5.28 -27.85 15.22
C ALA A 202 6.01 -29.01 15.92
N ASP A 203 6.50 -28.75 17.15
CA ASP A 203 7.10 -29.73 18.05
C ASP A 203 8.20 -30.61 17.40
N PRO A 204 9.31 -30.00 16.93
CA PRO A 204 10.33 -30.68 16.18
C PRO A 204 11.12 -31.68 17.05
N ASP A 205 11.37 -32.87 16.51
CA ASP A 205 12.30 -33.84 17.05
C ASP A 205 13.76 -33.45 16.69
N LEU A 206 14.72 -34.23 17.22
CA LEU A 206 16.14 -33.99 16.93
C LEU A 206 16.44 -34.16 15.43
N GLY A 207 16.86 -33.09 14.79
CA GLY A 207 17.14 -33.05 13.33
C GLY A 207 16.01 -32.42 12.52
N GLU A 208 14.86 -32.18 13.09
CA GLU A 208 13.74 -31.48 12.45
C GLU A 208 13.80 -29.97 12.68
N VAL A 209 13.18 -29.21 11.80
CA VAL A 209 13.11 -27.75 11.81
C VAL A 209 11.69 -27.28 11.57
N ILE A 210 11.20 -26.36 12.41
CA ILE A 210 9.89 -25.75 12.19
C ILE A 210 9.89 -24.95 10.89
N GLU A 211 8.91 -25.18 10.01
CA GLU A 211 8.74 -24.46 8.77
C GLU A 211 8.29 -23.01 9.03
N THR A 212 9.21 -22.06 8.88
CA THR A 212 8.99 -20.63 9.12
C THR A 212 9.13 -19.76 7.87
N ASN A 213 9.81 -20.25 6.84
CA ASN A 213 10.05 -19.50 5.61
C ASN A 213 8.76 -19.29 4.82
N GLY A 214 7.97 -20.33 4.62
CA GLY A 214 6.68 -20.24 3.96
C GLY A 214 5.71 -19.32 4.68
N LEU A 215 5.69 -19.34 6.02
CA LEU A 215 4.91 -18.39 6.83
C LEU A 215 5.39 -16.95 6.60
N THR A 216 6.70 -16.72 6.63
CA THR A 216 7.31 -15.40 6.41
C THR A 216 6.99 -14.90 5.00
N VAL A 217 7.16 -15.72 3.97
CA VAL A 217 6.86 -15.39 2.58
C VAL A 217 5.37 -15.10 2.39
N ALA A 218 4.47 -15.90 2.98
CA ALA A 218 3.02 -15.66 2.92
C ALA A 218 2.64 -14.30 3.51
N THR A 219 3.25 -13.95 4.65
CA THR A 219 3.03 -12.65 5.29
C THR A 219 3.56 -11.49 4.43
N LEU A 220 4.73 -11.65 3.80
CA LEU A 220 5.29 -10.66 2.88
C LEU A 220 4.42 -10.49 1.62
N VAL A 221 3.94 -11.59 1.03
CA VAL A 221 3.01 -11.56 -0.12
C VAL A 221 1.76 -10.76 0.23
N THR A 222 1.14 -11.04 1.36
CA THR A 222 -0.05 -10.29 1.84
C THR A 222 0.26 -8.79 2.00
N ARG A 223 1.36 -8.47 2.67
CA ARG A 223 1.81 -7.08 2.89
C ARG A 223 2.08 -6.33 1.58
N TRP A 224 2.56 -7.03 0.56
CA TRP A 224 2.84 -6.47 -0.75
C TRP A 224 1.64 -6.43 -1.70
N GLY A 225 0.48 -6.94 -1.27
CA GLY A 225 -0.79 -6.85 -1.97
C GLY A 225 -1.20 -8.09 -2.76
N GLY A 226 -0.53 -9.24 -2.57
CA GLY A 226 -0.91 -10.53 -3.12
C GLY A 226 -1.80 -11.35 -2.20
N VAL A 227 -2.21 -12.52 -2.68
CA VAL A 227 -2.98 -13.54 -1.96
C VAL A 227 -2.12 -14.81 -1.88
N PRO A 228 -1.53 -15.14 -0.71
CA PRO A 228 -0.71 -16.34 -0.54
C PRO A 228 -1.57 -17.59 -0.42
N ALA A 229 -1.07 -18.68 -0.99
CA ALA A 229 -1.57 -20.04 -0.78
C ALA A 229 -0.40 -20.92 -0.35
N ARG A 230 -0.17 -21.01 0.96
CA ARG A 230 0.88 -21.84 1.55
C ARG A 230 0.46 -23.30 1.58
N ARG A 231 1.36 -24.18 1.14
CA ARG A 231 1.22 -25.63 1.24
C ARG A 231 1.93 -26.18 2.47
N GLU A 232 1.57 -27.39 2.85
CA GLU A 232 2.39 -28.21 3.75
C GLU A 232 3.75 -28.49 3.09
N PRO A 233 4.81 -28.74 3.88
CA PRO A 233 6.12 -29.07 3.36
C PRO A 233 6.08 -30.27 2.39
N VAL A 234 6.80 -30.15 1.29
CA VAL A 234 6.92 -31.17 0.26
C VAL A 234 8.29 -31.85 0.41
N PRO A 235 8.37 -33.19 0.38
CA PRO A 235 9.64 -33.88 0.47
C PRO A 235 10.55 -33.56 -0.72
N ASP A 236 11.87 -33.58 -0.48
CA ASP A 236 12.91 -33.32 -1.50
C ASP A 236 13.03 -34.50 -2.48
N GLN A 237 11.94 -34.76 -3.18
CA GLN A 237 11.81 -35.80 -4.20
C GLN A 237 11.31 -35.17 -5.51
N HIS A 238 11.97 -35.49 -6.62
CA HIS A 238 11.67 -34.90 -7.93
C HIS A 238 10.17 -35.00 -8.31
N SER A 239 9.57 -36.19 -8.13
CA SER A 239 8.15 -36.43 -8.45
C SER A 239 7.20 -35.61 -7.56
N ALA A 240 7.50 -35.45 -6.26
CA ALA A 240 6.70 -34.70 -5.32
C ALA A 240 6.77 -33.19 -5.63
N LEU A 241 7.96 -32.67 -5.87
CA LEU A 241 8.19 -31.28 -6.29
C LEU A 241 7.50 -30.96 -7.60
N ARG A 242 7.66 -31.83 -8.62
CA ARG A 242 6.99 -31.72 -9.91
C ARG A 242 5.48 -31.63 -9.75
N ALA A 243 4.88 -32.52 -8.98
CA ALA A 243 3.43 -32.54 -8.73
C ALA A 243 2.97 -31.28 -7.98
N ALA A 244 3.78 -30.78 -7.02
CA ALA A 244 3.46 -29.56 -6.28
C ALA A 244 3.50 -28.31 -7.18
N LEU A 245 4.52 -28.16 -8.02
CA LEU A 245 4.62 -27.05 -8.98
C LEU A 245 3.48 -27.09 -10.00
N GLN A 246 3.22 -28.24 -10.62
CA GLN A 246 2.13 -28.40 -11.59
C GLN A 246 0.75 -28.08 -11.02
N ARG A 247 0.52 -28.41 -9.73
CA ARG A 247 -0.75 -28.11 -9.06
C ARG A 247 -0.96 -26.60 -8.88
N ASP A 248 0.10 -25.80 -8.82
CA ASP A 248 0.05 -24.36 -8.60
C ASP A 248 0.19 -23.52 -9.88
N LEU A 249 0.33 -24.11 -11.08
CA LEU A 249 0.44 -23.39 -12.36
C LEU A 249 -0.77 -22.52 -12.70
N HIS A 250 -1.92 -22.76 -12.08
CA HIS A 250 -3.10 -21.91 -12.21
C HIS A 250 -2.99 -20.58 -11.43
N ARG A 251 -1.91 -20.39 -10.66
CA ARG A 251 -1.63 -19.17 -9.90
C ARG A 251 -0.74 -18.24 -10.71
N ASP A 252 -0.71 -16.99 -10.28
CA ASP A 252 0.05 -15.94 -10.96
C ASP A 252 1.56 -16.02 -10.69
N LEU A 253 1.97 -16.75 -9.65
CA LEU A 253 3.36 -16.87 -9.22
C LEU A 253 3.54 -18.07 -8.29
N ILE A 254 4.66 -18.77 -8.40
CA ILE A 254 5.05 -19.85 -7.49
C ILE A 254 6.36 -19.50 -6.79
N VAL A 255 6.43 -19.79 -5.50
CA VAL A 255 7.64 -19.64 -4.68
C VAL A 255 7.90 -20.94 -3.96
N THR A 256 9.10 -21.53 -4.12
CA THR A 256 9.56 -22.59 -3.23
C THR A 256 10.50 -22.02 -2.17
N THR A 257 10.52 -22.60 -0.97
CA THR A 257 11.45 -22.22 0.10
C THR A 257 12.19 -23.48 0.59
N GLY A 258 13.50 -23.52 0.39
CA GLY A 258 14.32 -24.71 0.57
C GLY A 258 14.68 -25.38 -0.76
N GLY A 259 15.31 -26.53 -0.73
CA GLY A 259 15.66 -27.31 -1.92
C GLY A 259 16.65 -26.65 -2.89
N SER A 260 17.21 -25.49 -2.54
CA SER A 260 18.18 -24.72 -3.34
C SER A 260 19.55 -24.67 -2.65
N SER A 261 20.05 -25.81 -2.19
CA SER A 261 21.38 -25.91 -1.54
C SER A 261 22.46 -26.29 -2.55
N VAL A 262 23.69 -25.86 -2.30
CA VAL A 262 24.91 -26.25 -3.07
C VAL A 262 25.29 -27.73 -2.82
N GLY A 263 24.34 -28.56 -2.35
CA GLY A 263 24.52 -30.01 -2.15
C GLY A 263 24.39 -30.81 -3.44
N GLU A 264 24.69 -32.10 -3.37
CA GLU A 264 24.64 -33.03 -4.52
C GLU A 264 23.26 -33.16 -5.20
N ARG A 265 22.20 -32.49 -4.66
CA ARG A 265 20.84 -32.54 -5.16
C ARG A 265 20.14 -31.16 -5.06
N ASP A 266 20.33 -30.32 -6.06
CA ASP A 266 19.52 -29.11 -6.25
C ASP A 266 18.31 -29.43 -7.13
N LEU A 267 17.31 -30.12 -6.55
CA LEU A 267 16.19 -30.69 -7.27
C LEU A 267 15.22 -29.64 -7.84
N VAL A 268 15.06 -28.49 -7.17
CA VAL A 268 14.06 -27.49 -7.61
C VAL A 268 14.40 -26.90 -8.98
N PRO A 269 15.64 -26.43 -9.25
CA PRO A 269 16.03 -26.00 -10.60
C PRO A 269 15.92 -27.10 -11.66
N GLU A 270 16.21 -28.35 -11.32
CA GLU A 270 16.06 -29.49 -12.24
C GLU A 270 14.57 -29.66 -12.62
N VAL A 271 13.67 -29.63 -11.66
CA VAL A 271 12.21 -29.74 -11.92
C VAL A 271 11.70 -28.54 -12.72
N ILE A 272 12.21 -27.32 -12.47
CA ILE A 272 11.86 -26.14 -13.28
C ILE A 272 12.33 -26.34 -14.72
N ALA A 273 13.54 -26.85 -14.94
CA ALA A 273 14.09 -27.10 -16.26
C ALA A 273 13.29 -28.19 -17.02
N ASP A 274 12.77 -29.22 -16.33
CA ASP A 274 11.94 -30.26 -16.91
C ASP A 274 10.53 -29.81 -17.33
N LEU A 275 10.01 -28.78 -16.64
CA LEU A 275 8.65 -28.26 -16.85
C LEU A 275 8.61 -26.99 -17.69
N GLY A 276 9.73 -26.26 -17.78
CA GLY A 276 9.83 -24.95 -18.40
C GLY A 276 11.27 -24.51 -18.62
N GLU A 277 11.61 -23.30 -18.19
CA GLU A 277 12.92 -22.68 -18.41
C GLU A 277 13.50 -22.11 -17.10
N VAL A 278 14.76 -22.44 -16.80
CA VAL A 278 15.54 -21.79 -15.77
C VAL A 278 16.28 -20.60 -16.37
N LEU A 279 15.88 -19.39 -15.99
CA LEU A 279 16.47 -18.14 -16.47
C LEU A 279 17.77 -17.81 -15.75
N VAL A 280 17.82 -18.06 -14.45
CA VAL A 280 18.97 -17.79 -13.60
C VAL A 280 19.11 -18.86 -12.54
N HIS A 281 20.31 -19.37 -12.35
CA HIS A 281 20.67 -20.26 -11.25
C HIS A 281 21.96 -19.77 -10.59
N GLY A 282 21.83 -19.22 -9.38
CA GLY A 282 22.90 -18.56 -8.63
C GLY A 282 23.09 -17.09 -8.96
N VAL A 283 23.05 -16.28 -7.91
CA VAL A 283 23.12 -14.81 -7.99
C VAL A 283 24.26 -14.28 -7.12
N ALA A 284 24.95 -13.22 -7.57
CA ALA A 284 26.00 -12.53 -6.82
C ALA A 284 25.43 -11.74 -5.63
N LEU A 285 24.91 -12.46 -4.64
CA LEU A 285 24.17 -11.96 -3.50
C LEU A 285 24.63 -12.63 -2.19
N ARG A 286 24.78 -11.89 -1.12
CA ARG A 286 25.14 -12.41 0.21
C ARG A 286 24.33 -11.73 1.31
N PRO A 287 23.59 -12.50 2.18
CA PRO A 287 23.32 -13.92 2.05
C PRO A 287 22.32 -14.20 0.92
N GLY A 288 22.27 -15.44 0.40
CA GLY A 288 21.23 -15.88 -0.51
C GLY A 288 21.66 -16.08 -1.98
N HIS A 289 22.91 -16.39 -2.22
CA HIS A 289 23.40 -16.70 -3.56
C HIS A 289 22.75 -17.93 -4.22
N PRO A 290 22.32 -19.01 -3.51
CA PRO A 290 21.68 -20.14 -4.14
C PRO A 290 20.17 -19.86 -4.34
N VAL A 291 19.84 -19.06 -5.31
CA VAL A 291 18.46 -18.78 -5.76
C VAL A 291 18.34 -19.21 -7.20
N ALA A 292 17.23 -19.85 -7.57
CA ALA A 292 16.89 -20.09 -8.95
C ALA A 292 15.62 -19.32 -9.32
N LEU A 293 15.64 -18.76 -10.53
CA LEU A 293 14.56 -18.00 -11.12
C LEU A 293 14.20 -18.64 -12.45
N GLY A 294 12.94 -18.96 -12.68
CA GLY A 294 12.49 -19.61 -13.89
C GLY A 294 11.05 -19.29 -14.24
N VAL A 295 10.59 -19.89 -15.32
CA VAL A 295 9.21 -19.81 -15.82
C VAL A 295 8.76 -21.20 -16.24
N ILE A 296 7.59 -21.63 -15.78
CA ILE A 296 6.92 -22.85 -16.23
C ILE A 296 5.66 -22.40 -16.96
N GLU A 297 5.56 -22.74 -18.24
CA GLU A 297 4.56 -22.15 -19.15
C GLU A 297 4.69 -20.61 -19.13
N GLU A 298 3.73 -19.89 -18.55
CA GLU A 298 3.79 -18.43 -18.37
C GLU A 298 3.95 -18.04 -16.89
N THR A 299 3.95 -19.02 -15.98
CA THR A 299 3.99 -18.80 -14.53
C THR A 299 5.44 -18.64 -14.06
N PRO A 300 5.83 -17.48 -13.50
CA PRO A 300 7.14 -17.31 -12.88
C PRO A 300 7.29 -18.16 -11.63
N VAL A 301 8.46 -18.80 -11.50
CA VAL A 301 8.81 -19.66 -10.37
C VAL A 301 10.11 -19.16 -9.72
N LEU A 302 10.07 -18.92 -8.41
CA LEU A 302 11.21 -18.49 -7.63
C LEU A 302 11.57 -19.54 -6.58
N ALA A 303 12.76 -20.14 -6.71
CA ALA A 303 13.30 -21.06 -5.71
C ALA A 303 14.18 -20.27 -4.72
N LEU A 304 13.63 -19.98 -3.53
CA LEU A 304 14.30 -19.20 -2.50
C LEU A 304 15.11 -20.13 -1.56
N PRO A 305 16.26 -19.67 -1.05
CA PRO A 305 17.09 -20.44 -0.13
C PRO A 305 16.38 -20.82 1.16
N GLY A 306 16.72 -22.00 1.71
CA GLY A 306 16.16 -22.52 2.97
C GLY A 306 16.57 -21.72 4.22
N SER A 307 17.71 -20.99 4.21
CA SER A 307 18.08 -20.19 5.39
C SER A 307 17.22 -18.91 5.50
N PRO A 308 16.62 -18.61 6.68
CA PRO A 308 15.59 -17.57 6.83
C PRO A 308 16.01 -16.17 6.37
N VAL A 309 17.22 -15.72 6.72
CA VAL A 309 17.73 -14.40 6.28
C VAL A 309 17.90 -14.34 4.77
N ALA A 310 18.43 -15.40 4.18
CA ALA A 310 18.61 -15.47 2.73
C ALA A 310 17.26 -15.51 1.99
N CYS A 311 16.28 -16.25 2.51
CA CYS A 311 14.93 -16.29 2.02
C CYS A 311 14.31 -14.89 1.95
N VAL A 312 14.33 -14.14 3.05
CA VAL A 312 13.79 -12.76 3.10
C VAL A 312 14.53 -11.81 2.16
N VAL A 313 15.86 -11.86 2.12
CA VAL A 313 16.66 -11.01 1.21
C VAL A 313 16.28 -11.29 -0.24
N ASN A 314 16.17 -12.56 -0.65
CA ASN A 314 15.75 -12.93 -2.00
C ASN A 314 14.29 -12.57 -2.26
N ALA A 315 13.40 -12.74 -1.30
CA ALA A 315 12.01 -12.31 -1.43
C ALA A 315 11.90 -10.79 -1.70
N VAL A 316 12.68 -9.97 -1.01
CA VAL A 316 12.73 -8.52 -1.25
C VAL A 316 13.31 -8.18 -2.62
N GLN A 317 14.36 -8.89 -3.06
CA GLN A 317 15.06 -8.58 -4.32
C GLN A 317 14.33 -9.10 -5.57
N PHE A 318 13.63 -10.22 -5.48
CA PHE A 318 13.03 -10.90 -6.63
C PHE A 318 11.51 -11.07 -6.49
N LEU A 319 11.01 -11.64 -5.39
CA LEU A 319 9.57 -11.87 -5.23
C LEU A 319 8.77 -10.56 -5.21
N ARG A 320 9.21 -9.57 -4.44
CA ARG A 320 8.49 -8.29 -4.36
C ARG A 320 8.32 -7.61 -5.73
N PRO A 321 9.37 -7.38 -6.55
CA PRO A 321 9.20 -6.74 -7.86
C PRO A 321 8.39 -7.58 -8.83
N VAL A 322 8.53 -8.91 -8.84
CA VAL A 322 7.74 -9.80 -9.70
C VAL A 322 6.27 -9.80 -9.32
N LEU A 323 5.95 -9.94 -8.04
CA LEU A 323 4.58 -9.85 -7.54
C LEU A 323 3.91 -8.52 -7.94
N LYS A 324 4.66 -7.43 -7.83
CA LYS A 324 4.18 -6.11 -8.23
C LYS A 324 3.97 -6.00 -9.74
N ARG A 325 4.87 -6.58 -10.52
CA ARG A 325 4.76 -6.61 -11.99
C ARG A 325 3.55 -7.42 -12.44
N VAL A 326 3.39 -8.65 -11.94
CA VAL A 326 2.24 -9.53 -12.24
C VAL A 326 0.92 -8.84 -11.91
N GLY A 327 0.78 -8.29 -10.72
CA GLY A 327 -0.46 -7.65 -10.28
C GLY A 327 -0.71 -6.25 -10.86
N GLY A 328 0.16 -5.73 -11.75
CA GLY A 328 0.06 -4.33 -12.22
C GLY A 328 0.08 -3.32 -11.07
N LEU A 329 0.77 -3.64 -9.97
CA LEU A 329 0.79 -2.86 -8.74
C LEU A 329 1.99 -1.90 -8.71
N PRO A 330 1.89 -0.73 -8.08
CA PRO A 330 3.03 0.15 -7.90
C PRO A 330 4.14 -0.53 -7.07
N CYS A 331 5.39 -0.37 -7.51
CA CYS A 331 6.57 -0.91 -6.84
C CYS A 331 7.52 0.23 -6.43
N PRO A 332 7.16 1.08 -5.46
CA PRO A 332 8.00 2.17 -5.00
C PRO A 332 9.30 1.61 -4.39
N ASP A 333 10.35 2.41 -4.41
CA ASP A 333 11.58 2.07 -3.70
C ASP A 333 11.34 1.86 -2.21
N LEU A 334 12.18 1.05 -1.60
CA LEU A 334 12.15 0.88 -0.15
C LEU A 334 12.63 2.17 0.52
N PRO A 335 12.01 2.58 1.63
CA PRO A 335 12.44 3.78 2.35
C PRO A 335 13.91 3.63 2.81
N CYS A 336 14.68 4.68 2.57
CA CYS A 336 16.09 4.76 2.95
C CYS A 336 16.31 5.91 3.91
N VAL A 337 17.25 5.73 4.83
CA VAL A 337 17.72 6.79 5.72
C VAL A 337 19.24 6.86 5.68
N PRO A 338 19.86 8.05 5.64
CA PRO A 338 21.30 8.20 5.76
C PRO A 338 21.74 7.80 7.18
N ALA A 339 22.89 7.12 7.28
CA ALA A 339 23.49 6.75 8.55
C ALA A 339 25.00 6.50 8.38
N THR A 340 25.80 6.87 9.39
CA THR A 340 27.22 6.54 9.41
C THR A 340 27.42 5.11 9.88
N LEU A 341 28.16 4.32 9.11
CA LEU A 341 28.47 2.94 9.48
C LEU A 341 29.44 2.90 10.67
N ASP A 342 29.03 2.23 11.76
CA ASP A 342 29.78 2.20 13.02
C ASP A 342 31.14 1.48 12.92
N ARG A 343 31.22 0.47 12.07
CA ARG A 343 32.43 -0.30 11.79
C ARG A 343 32.41 -0.89 10.39
N LYS A 344 33.58 -1.18 9.83
CA LYS A 344 33.72 -1.78 8.50
C LYS A 344 32.83 -3.04 8.35
N ALA A 345 32.05 -3.06 7.29
CA ALA A 345 31.32 -4.24 6.83
C ALA A 345 32.08 -4.82 5.61
N PRO A 346 32.65 -6.04 5.70
CA PRO A 346 33.33 -6.64 4.56
C PRO A 346 32.35 -7.02 3.45
N SER A 347 32.71 -6.77 2.19
CA SER A 347 32.00 -7.21 1.02
C SER A 347 33.00 -7.67 -0.05
N GLU A 348 32.65 -8.72 -0.76
CA GLU A 348 33.44 -9.21 -1.89
C GLU A 348 33.17 -8.35 -3.14
N PRO A 349 34.19 -8.04 -3.96
CA PRO A 349 34.00 -7.36 -5.23
C PRO A 349 33.01 -8.13 -6.13
N GLY A 350 32.08 -7.41 -6.76
CA GLY A 350 31.07 -8.01 -7.64
C GLY A 350 29.87 -8.65 -6.91
N VAL A 351 29.90 -8.79 -5.60
CA VAL A 351 28.82 -9.39 -4.80
C VAL A 351 28.04 -8.32 -4.04
N ARG A 352 26.71 -8.29 -4.20
CA ARG A 352 25.83 -7.44 -3.39
C ARG A 352 25.65 -8.04 -2.00
N THR A 353 26.17 -7.36 -0.99
CA THR A 353 26.11 -7.84 0.40
C THR A 353 25.06 -7.07 1.20
N PHE A 354 24.12 -7.80 1.82
CA PHE A 354 23.15 -7.25 2.76
C PHE A 354 23.64 -7.44 4.19
N VAL A 355 23.79 -6.33 4.90
CA VAL A 355 24.24 -6.33 6.29
C VAL A 355 23.10 -5.87 7.17
N ARG A 356 22.70 -6.70 8.13
CA ARG A 356 21.71 -6.30 9.14
C ARG A 356 22.36 -5.30 10.09
N VAL A 357 21.67 -4.18 10.31
CA VAL A 357 22.14 -3.12 11.19
C VAL A 357 21.08 -2.73 12.20
N ARG A 358 21.53 -2.28 13.38
CA ARG A 358 20.69 -1.54 14.30
C ARG A 358 20.97 -0.06 14.09
N LEU A 359 19.93 0.74 13.89
CA LEU A 359 20.06 2.19 13.85
C LEU A 359 20.05 2.76 15.27
N LYS A 360 20.94 3.72 15.55
CA LYS A 360 21.04 4.45 16.82
C LYS A 360 21.26 5.93 16.53
N GLY A 361 20.59 6.80 17.30
CA GLY A 361 20.62 8.25 17.09
C GLY A 361 19.66 8.72 16.00
N GLU A 362 19.56 10.03 15.80
CA GLU A 362 18.66 10.70 14.87
C GLU A 362 19.44 11.71 13.99
N GLY A 363 18.80 12.14 12.88
CA GLY A 363 19.38 13.12 11.96
C GLY A 363 20.79 12.73 11.50
N ASP A 364 21.67 13.70 11.43
CA ASP A 364 23.07 13.53 10.97
C ASP A 364 23.94 12.69 11.94
N GLY A 365 23.51 12.54 13.19
CA GLY A 365 24.16 11.70 14.18
C GLY A 365 23.76 10.22 14.12
N ARG A 366 22.91 9.80 13.16
CA ARG A 366 22.46 8.42 13.04
C ARG A 366 23.59 7.48 12.67
N ARG A 367 23.72 6.40 13.43
CA ARG A 367 24.73 5.37 13.24
C ARG A 367 24.08 4.03 12.89
N ALA A 368 24.64 3.31 11.92
CA ALA A 368 24.29 1.95 11.54
C ALA A 368 25.28 0.97 12.17
N ILE A 369 24.83 0.27 13.18
CA ILE A 369 25.65 -0.69 13.94
C ILE A 369 25.40 -2.09 13.37
N PRO A 370 26.39 -2.74 12.71
CA PRO A 370 26.22 -4.09 12.20
C PRO A 370 25.92 -5.07 13.34
N VAL A 371 24.81 -5.79 13.19
CA VAL A 371 24.44 -6.87 14.10
C VAL A 371 25.34 -8.06 13.83
N ARG A 372 26.04 -8.57 14.86
CA ARG A 372 26.81 -9.81 14.76
C ARG A 372 25.80 -10.95 14.56
N SER A 373 25.80 -11.54 13.39
CA SER A 373 25.09 -12.78 13.13
C SER A 373 26.12 -13.81 12.67
N GLY A 374 26.36 -14.81 13.48
CA GLY A 374 27.21 -15.94 13.11
C GLY A 374 26.56 -16.89 12.11
N GLY A 375 25.38 -16.56 11.55
CA GLY A 375 24.69 -17.40 10.61
C GLY A 375 23.50 -16.73 9.91
N ALA A 376 23.03 -17.33 8.84
CA ALA A 376 21.81 -16.94 8.10
C ALA A 376 20.53 -17.52 8.73
N SER A 377 20.62 -18.13 9.92
CA SER A 377 19.59 -19.00 10.49
C SER A 377 18.56 -18.29 11.36
N VAL A 378 18.74 -17.02 11.74
CA VAL A 378 17.78 -16.27 12.57
C VAL A 378 17.56 -14.89 11.96
N LEU A 379 16.29 -14.51 11.83
CA LEU A 379 15.84 -13.21 11.34
C LEU A 379 16.07 -12.08 12.35
#